data_56bad15e08c281f6de625de285743e4b
#
_entry.id   56bad15e08c281f6de625de285743e4b
#
_cell.length_a   1.000
_cell.length_b   1.000
_cell.length_c   1.000
_cell.angle_alpha   90.00
_cell.angle_beta   90.00
_cell.angle_gamma   90.00
#
_symmetry.space_group_name_H-M   'P 1'
#
loop_
_entity.id
_entity.type
_entity.pdbx_description
1 polymer ?
#
loop_
_entity_poly.entity_id
_entity_poly.type
_entity_poly.pdbx_seq_one_letter_code
_entity_poly.pdbx_strand_id
1 'polypeptide(L)'
;MKVDVLLGLQWGDEGKGKVVDVLTPNYDIITRFQGGPNAGHTLEFKGEKYVLRSIPSGIFQGGKINIIGNGVVLDPILFKEEAESLAESGHDLTQCLYISKKAHLILPTHRILDAAYEAAKGSSKIGTTGKGIGPTYSDKISRNGVRVGDIFLDFKKIYTTAKTKHENILRSLNYDYNIDELEPKWFEAIEYLKRFKIIDSEHVINHYLKEGKSILAEGAQGTMLDVDFGSYPFVTSSNTVCAGACTGLGVAPSKIGEVYGIFKAYCTRVGSGPFPTELFDETGKKIRDLGHEYGAVTGRERRCGWIDLVALKYAIMIDGVTKLIMMKSDVLDSFETIKACVAYRINGKETTDFPYSIEENIEPVYVELPGWKTDMTKIHTEKEFPQKFNDYIAFLEKELQVPIQIVSVGPDREQTIILSNK
;
A
#
# COMPACT_ATOMS: atom_id res chain seq x y z
N MET A 1 -17.07 17.33 -8.70
CA MET A 1 -15.87 17.04 -7.89
C MET A 1 -15.04 15.95 -8.53
N LYS A 2 -13.82 15.74 -8.04
CA LYS A 2 -12.85 14.72 -8.48
C LYS A 2 -12.48 13.83 -7.32
N VAL A 3 -11.87 12.70 -7.62
CA VAL A 3 -11.26 11.76 -6.65
C VAL A 3 -9.78 12.08 -6.60
N ASP A 4 -9.28 12.45 -5.43
CA ASP A 4 -7.85 12.53 -5.20
C ASP A 4 -7.31 11.15 -4.84
N VAL A 5 -6.11 10.83 -5.30
CA VAL A 5 -5.52 9.50 -5.15
C VAL A 5 -4.23 9.61 -4.36
N LEU A 6 -4.02 8.71 -3.40
CA LEU A 6 -2.84 8.65 -2.56
C LEU A 6 -2.13 7.32 -2.74
N LEU A 7 -0.89 7.37 -3.20
CA LEU A 7 -0.10 6.22 -3.64
C LEU A 7 1.26 6.17 -2.95
N GLY A 8 1.77 4.96 -2.69
CA GLY A 8 3.18 4.76 -2.39
C GLY A 8 4.00 4.71 -3.68
N LEU A 9 5.11 5.41 -3.75
CA LEU A 9 5.96 5.48 -4.95
C LEU A 9 7.12 4.49 -4.96
N GLN A 10 7.36 3.80 -3.85
CA GLN A 10 8.47 2.87 -3.67
C GLN A 10 7.96 1.41 -3.61
N TRP A 11 8.55 0.57 -2.80
CA TRP A 11 8.21 -0.85 -2.62
C TRP A 11 7.24 -1.12 -1.45
N GLY A 12 6.34 -0.18 -1.16
CA GLY A 12 5.41 -0.28 -0.04
C GLY A 12 6.00 0.21 1.29
N ASP A 13 5.17 0.17 2.33
CA ASP A 13 5.54 0.58 3.70
C ASP A 13 5.98 2.05 3.84
N GLU A 14 5.55 2.94 2.92
CA GLU A 14 5.89 4.37 2.94
C GLU A 14 5.19 5.15 4.07
N GLY A 15 4.21 4.55 4.76
CA GLY A 15 3.45 5.21 5.82
C GLY A 15 2.13 5.83 5.35
N LYS A 16 1.51 5.25 4.31
CA LYS A 16 0.25 5.73 3.72
C LYS A 16 -0.86 5.96 4.74
N GLY A 17 -1.07 5.03 5.68
CA GLY A 17 -2.13 5.12 6.68
C GLY A 17 -2.07 6.41 7.50
N LYS A 18 -0.88 6.80 7.99
CA LYS A 18 -0.69 8.06 8.73
C LYS A 18 -1.11 9.27 7.87
N VAL A 19 -0.71 9.31 6.60
CA VAL A 19 -1.02 10.43 5.71
C VAL A 19 -2.50 10.50 5.38
N VAL A 20 -3.15 9.35 5.13
CA VAL A 20 -4.61 9.29 4.91
C VAL A 20 -5.34 9.84 6.12
N ASP A 21 -4.95 9.44 7.32
CA ASP A 21 -5.57 9.92 8.55
C ASP A 21 -5.39 11.45 8.73
N VAL A 22 -4.19 11.97 8.45
CA VAL A 22 -3.92 13.43 8.47
C VAL A 22 -4.75 14.20 7.44
N LEU A 23 -4.95 13.63 6.25
CA LEU A 23 -5.71 14.28 5.18
C LEU A 23 -7.23 14.10 5.32
N THR A 24 -7.69 13.06 6.02
CA THR A 24 -9.11 12.71 6.15
C THR A 24 -10.04 13.87 6.57
N PRO A 25 -9.66 14.81 7.46
CA PRO A 25 -10.50 15.95 7.78
C PRO A 25 -10.96 16.77 6.57
N ASN A 26 -10.18 16.81 5.49
CA ASN A 26 -10.45 17.56 4.27
C ASN A 26 -11.36 16.82 3.28
N TYR A 27 -11.72 15.56 3.56
CA TYR A 27 -12.52 14.72 2.68
C TYR A 27 -13.80 14.25 3.36
N ASP A 28 -14.85 14.05 2.57
CA ASP A 28 -16.12 13.46 3.02
C ASP A 28 -16.03 11.93 3.05
N ILE A 29 -15.27 11.37 2.11
CA ILE A 29 -15.24 9.92 1.84
C ILE A 29 -13.81 9.45 1.65
N ILE A 30 -13.46 8.35 2.31
CA ILE A 30 -12.18 7.65 2.13
C ILE A 30 -12.44 6.28 1.53
N THR A 31 -11.68 5.92 0.49
CA THR A 31 -11.89 4.64 -0.21
C THR A 31 -10.61 3.85 -0.33
N ARG A 32 -10.69 2.51 -0.24
CA ARG A 32 -9.62 1.58 -0.64
C ARG A 32 -9.97 1.04 -2.02
N PHE A 33 -9.04 1.11 -2.97
CA PHE A 33 -9.34 0.73 -4.35
C PHE A 33 -8.67 -0.57 -4.82
N GLN A 34 -7.64 -1.08 -4.15
CA GLN A 34 -6.96 -2.31 -4.51
C GLN A 34 -6.24 -2.93 -3.30
N GLY A 35 -5.58 -4.09 -3.53
CA GLY A 35 -4.90 -4.85 -2.49
C GLY A 35 -5.84 -5.68 -1.66
N GLY A 36 -5.41 -6.05 -0.49
CA GLY A 36 -6.15 -6.89 0.44
C GLY A 36 -5.46 -6.95 1.79
N PRO A 37 -5.63 -8.01 2.57
CA PRO A 37 -5.08 -8.12 3.92
C PRO A 37 -3.54 -8.29 3.97
N ASN A 38 -2.86 -8.29 2.81
CA ASN A 38 -1.40 -8.18 2.73
C ASN A 38 -0.90 -6.77 3.04
N ALA A 39 -1.74 -5.74 2.99
CA ALA A 39 -1.41 -4.42 3.48
C ALA A 39 -1.38 -4.39 5.02
N GLY A 40 -0.61 -3.45 5.58
CA GLY A 40 -0.58 -3.14 6.99
C GLY A 40 -0.37 -1.63 7.14
N HIS A 41 -1.47 -0.87 7.24
CA HIS A 41 -1.43 0.57 7.42
C HIS A 41 -1.39 0.88 8.90
N THR A 42 -0.21 1.23 9.39
CA THR A 42 -0.01 1.59 10.79
C THR A 42 -0.36 3.05 11.03
N LEU A 43 -1.16 3.28 12.06
CA LEU A 43 -1.50 4.59 12.59
C LEU A 43 -1.10 4.65 14.06
N GLU A 44 -0.47 5.76 14.45
CA GLU A 44 -0.09 6.02 15.84
C GLU A 44 -0.64 7.38 16.25
N PHE A 45 -1.49 7.40 17.27
CA PHE A 45 -2.04 8.62 17.85
C PHE A 45 -2.54 8.37 19.29
N LYS A 46 -2.43 9.39 20.13
CA LYS A 46 -2.81 9.32 21.57
C LYS A 46 -2.14 8.17 22.34
N GLY A 47 -0.93 7.79 21.91
CA GLY A 47 -0.17 6.70 22.55
C GLY A 47 -0.63 5.30 22.18
N GLU A 48 -1.61 5.15 21.29
CA GLU A 48 -2.09 3.87 20.80
C GLU A 48 -1.63 3.60 19.37
N LYS A 49 -1.50 2.33 19.01
CA LYS A 49 -1.07 1.87 17.70
C LYS A 49 -2.10 0.94 17.09
N TYR A 50 -2.56 1.31 15.90
CA TYR A 50 -3.52 0.53 15.11
C TYR A 50 -2.87 0.05 13.82
N VAL A 51 -3.21 -1.16 13.39
CA VAL A 51 -2.73 -1.72 12.11
C VAL A 51 -3.94 -2.14 11.28
N LEU A 52 -4.28 -1.32 10.29
CA LEU A 52 -5.38 -1.60 9.39
C LEU A 52 -4.90 -2.41 8.17
N ARG A 53 -5.72 -3.37 7.74
CA ARG A 53 -5.43 -4.26 6.61
C ARG A 53 -6.30 -3.96 5.40
N SER A 54 -7.62 -4.08 5.57
CA SER A 54 -8.60 -3.88 4.49
C SER A 54 -9.46 -2.64 4.70
N ILE A 55 -9.66 -2.22 5.94
CA ILE A 55 -10.47 -1.05 6.31
C ILE A 55 -9.71 0.24 5.93
N PRO A 56 -10.39 1.23 5.33
CA PRO A 56 -9.76 2.52 5.02
C PRO A 56 -9.27 3.25 6.28
N SER A 57 -8.13 3.95 6.16
CA SER A 57 -7.49 4.64 7.29
C SER A 57 -8.26 5.86 7.81
N GLY A 58 -9.29 6.31 7.09
CA GLY A 58 -10.19 7.38 7.53
C GLY A 58 -11.20 6.97 8.61
N ILE A 59 -11.23 5.70 9.00
CA ILE A 59 -12.22 5.15 9.94
C ILE A 59 -12.19 5.80 11.32
N PHE A 60 -11.06 6.34 11.74
CA PHE A 60 -10.88 6.98 13.05
C PHE A 60 -11.44 8.43 13.11
N GLN A 61 -11.84 8.99 11.98
CA GLN A 61 -12.39 10.34 11.88
C GLN A 61 -13.91 10.29 11.82
N GLY A 62 -14.58 10.84 12.84
CA GLY A 62 -16.04 10.84 12.93
C GLY A 62 -16.71 11.55 11.75
N GLY A 63 -17.90 11.06 11.36
CA GLY A 63 -18.72 11.67 10.30
C GLY A 63 -18.23 11.39 8.87
N LYS A 64 -17.22 10.57 8.66
CA LYS A 64 -16.70 10.21 7.35
C LYS A 64 -17.28 8.88 6.86
N ILE A 65 -17.50 8.78 5.55
CA ILE A 65 -17.86 7.51 4.91
C ILE A 65 -16.59 6.80 4.47
N ASN A 66 -16.49 5.51 4.74
CA ASN A 66 -15.37 4.67 4.34
C ASN A 66 -15.88 3.59 3.38
N ILE A 67 -15.20 3.38 2.25
CA ILE A 67 -15.65 2.43 1.22
C ILE A 67 -14.53 1.47 0.85
N ILE A 68 -14.80 0.17 0.96
CA ILE A 68 -13.97 -0.88 0.35
C ILE A 68 -14.46 -1.07 -1.08
N GLY A 69 -13.64 -0.64 -2.06
CA GLY A 69 -13.95 -0.66 -3.48
C GLY A 69 -13.87 -2.05 -4.11
N ASN A 70 -14.33 -2.15 -5.35
CA ASN A 70 -14.38 -3.43 -6.09
C ASN A 70 -13.02 -4.00 -6.49
N GLY A 71 -11.97 -3.20 -6.45
CA GLY A 71 -10.61 -3.68 -6.73
C GLY A 71 -9.95 -4.41 -5.56
N VAL A 72 -10.49 -4.28 -4.34
CA VAL A 72 -10.00 -4.96 -3.15
C VAL A 72 -10.36 -6.45 -3.18
N VAL A 73 -9.46 -7.29 -2.69
CA VAL A 73 -9.74 -8.69 -2.36
C VAL A 73 -9.86 -8.82 -0.84
N LEU A 74 -11.03 -9.26 -0.38
CA LEU A 74 -11.42 -9.23 1.02
C LEU A 74 -11.37 -10.62 1.64
N ASP A 75 -10.58 -10.77 2.70
CA ASP A 75 -10.59 -11.96 3.53
C ASP A 75 -11.63 -11.78 4.65
N PRO A 76 -12.73 -12.53 4.65
CA PRO A 76 -13.80 -12.38 5.64
C PRO A 76 -13.33 -12.58 7.08
N ILE A 77 -12.43 -13.53 7.33
CA ILE A 77 -11.92 -13.83 8.67
C ILE A 77 -11.10 -12.65 9.19
N LEU A 78 -10.10 -12.21 8.40
CA LEU A 78 -9.24 -11.10 8.80
C LEU A 78 -10.00 -9.77 8.87
N PHE A 79 -11.03 -9.60 8.04
CA PHE A 79 -11.92 -8.45 8.11
C PHE A 79 -12.74 -8.45 9.40
N LYS A 80 -13.30 -9.61 9.80
CA LYS A 80 -14.03 -9.75 11.06
C LYS A 80 -13.14 -9.41 12.25
N GLU A 81 -11.94 -10.01 12.32
CA GLU A 81 -10.97 -9.74 13.38
C GLU A 81 -10.62 -8.24 13.48
N GLU A 82 -10.36 -7.60 12.33
CA GLU A 82 -10.03 -6.17 12.25
C GLU A 82 -11.21 -5.29 12.71
N ALA A 83 -12.43 -5.59 12.27
CA ALA A 83 -13.62 -4.84 12.63
C ALA A 83 -14.01 -5.01 14.09
N GLU A 84 -13.88 -6.22 14.65
CA GLU A 84 -14.15 -6.49 16.07
C GLU A 84 -13.14 -5.76 16.97
N SER A 85 -11.86 -5.79 16.64
CA SER A 85 -10.83 -5.04 17.38
C SER A 85 -11.08 -3.53 17.40
N LEU A 86 -11.56 -2.96 16.28
CA LEU A 86 -11.93 -1.55 16.21
C LEU A 86 -13.21 -1.26 17.01
N ALA A 87 -14.18 -2.17 17.01
CA ALA A 87 -15.40 -2.04 17.80
C ALA A 87 -15.12 -2.08 19.32
N GLU A 88 -14.20 -2.94 19.76
CA GLU A 88 -13.73 -2.99 21.15
C GLU A 88 -13.04 -1.68 21.57
N SER A 89 -12.40 -0.99 20.64
CA SER A 89 -11.81 0.35 20.83
C SER A 89 -12.85 1.49 20.71
N GLY A 90 -14.15 1.18 20.65
CA GLY A 90 -15.24 2.15 20.65
C GLY A 90 -15.66 2.68 19.26
N HIS A 91 -15.22 2.04 18.17
CA HIS A 91 -15.57 2.44 16.80
C HIS A 91 -16.65 1.53 16.20
N ASP A 92 -17.90 1.99 16.13
CA ASP A 92 -18.97 1.27 15.40
C ASP A 92 -18.83 1.53 13.88
N LEU A 93 -18.34 0.52 13.16
CA LEU A 93 -18.11 0.60 11.73
C LEU A 93 -19.36 0.39 10.89
N THR A 94 -20.44 -0.18 11.44
CA THR A 94 -21.62 -0.60 10.67
C THR A 94 -22.33 0.55 9.99
N GLN A 95 -22.20 1.76 10.56
CA GLN A 95 -22.84 2.97 10.04
C GLN A 95 -22.00 3.72 8.99
N CYS A 96 -20.68 3.59 9.05
CA CYS A 96 -19.74 4.40 8.26
C CYS A 96 -18.89 3.61 7.27
N LEU A 97 -18.86 2.27 7.36
CA LEU A 97 -18.10 1.41 6.44
C LEU A 97 -19.03 0.72 5.44
N TYR A 98 -18.77 0.96 4.16
CA TYR A 98 -19.52 0.38 3.03
C TYR A 98 -18.60 -0.56 2.24
N ILE A 99 -19.14 -1.65 1.73
CA ILE A 99 -18.37 -2.67 1.01
C ILE A 99 -18.98 -2.88 -0.37
N SER A 100 -18.13 -2.86 -1.39
CA SER A 100 -18.57 -3.11 -2.76
C SER A 100 -19.06 -4.55 -2.96
N LYS A 101 -20.25 -4.71 -3.55
CA LYS A 101 -20.73 -6.02 -4.01
C LYS A 101 -19.75 -6.71 -4.97
N LYS A 102 -18.97 -5.93 -5.73
CA LYS A 102 -18.04 -6.43 -6.75
C LYS A 102 -16.64 -6.72 -6.22
N ALA A 103 -16.32 -6.43 -4.96
CA ALA A 103 -15.10 -6.88 -4.32
C ALA A 103 -15.06 -8.42 -4.27
N HIS A 104 -13.87 -9.01 -4.45
CA HIS A 104 -13.73 -10.46 -4.45
C HIS A 104 -13.41 -10.99 -3.07
N LEU A 105 -13.98 -12.14 -2.73
CA LEU A 105 -13.72 -12.84 -1.48
C LEU A 105 -12.48 -13.73 -1.62
N ILE A 106 -11.58 -13.66 -0.66
CA ILE A 106 -10.51 -14.63 -0.47
C ILE A 106 -11.14 -15.86 0.19
N LEU A 107 -11.18 -16.98 -0.54
CA LEU A 107 -11.67 -18.25 -0.03
C LEU A 107 -10.60 -18.95 0.83
N PRO A 108 -10.98 -19.88 1.73
CA PRO A 108 -10.03 -20.74 2.44
C PRO A 108 -9.03 -21.41 1.50
N THR A 109 -9.52 -21.92 0.37
CA THR A 109 -8.72 -22.60 -0.66
C THR A 109 -7.75 -21.66 -1.38
N HIS A 110 -7.99 -20.36 -1.47
CA HIS A 110 -7.00 -19.41 -2.01
C HIS A 110 -5.74 -19.33 -1.16
N ARG A 111 -5.86 -19.37 0.18
CA ARG A 111 -4.70 -19.41 1.08
C ARG A 111 -3.87 -20.67 0.88
N ILE A 112 -4.55 -21.81 0.70
CA ILE A 112 -3.90 -23.09 0.42
C ILE A 112 -3.20 -23.05 -0.94
N LEU A 113 -3.86 -22.54 -1.99
CA LEU A 113 -3.25 -22.39 -3.32
C LEU A 113 -2.01 -21.48 -3.28
N ASP A 114 -2.03 -20.40 -2.51
CA ASP A 114 -0.88 -19.51 -2.34
C ASP A 114 0.33 -20.28 -1.78
N ALA A 115 0.11 -21.08 -0.73
CA ALA A 115 1.14 -21.92 -0.14
C ALA A 115 1.61 -23.02 -1.12
N ALA A 116 0.70 -23.68 -1.84
CA ALA A 116 1.01 -24.71 -2.81
C ALA A 116 1.85 -24.17 -3.98
N TYR A 117 1.49 -23.01 -4.53
CA TYR A 117 2.24 -22.36 -5.60
C TYR A 117 3.64 -21.93 -5.16
N GLU A 118 3.78 -21.40 -3.95
CA GLU A 118 5.11 -21.07 -3.41
C GLU A 118 5.95 -22.34 -3.17
N ALA A 119 5.34 -23.41 -2.67
CA ALA A 119 6.04 -24.70 -2.49
C ALA A 119 6.53 -25.26 -3.83
N ALA A 120 5.69 -25.20 -4.87
CA ALA A 120 6.03 -25.70 -6.21
C ALA A 120 7.19 -24.94 -6.88
N LYS A 121 7.43 -23.67 -6.51
CA LYS A 121 8.54 -22.87 -7.06
C LYS A 121 9.93 -23.24 -6.49
N GLY A 122 10.01 -24.01 -5.42
CA GLY A 122 11.27 -24.42 -4.81
C GLY A 122 12.17 -23.22 -4.44
N SER A 123 13.36 -23.13 -5.06
CA SER A 123 14.31 -22.03 -4.83
C SER A 123 13.88 -20.68 -5.45
N SER A 124 12.96 -20.70 -6.41
CA SER A 124 12.46 -19.49 -7.13
C SER A 124 11.26 -18.86 -6.43
N LYS A 125 11.11 -19.01 -5.12
CA LYS A 125 10.03 -18.43 -4.35
C LYS A 125 10.04 -16.90 -4.44
N ILE A 126 8.84 -16.32 -4.61
CA ILE A 126 8.64 -14.86 -4.58
C ILE A 126 8.64 -14.33 -3.14
N GLY A 127 8.26 -15.17 -2.18
CA GLY A 127 8.11 -14.79 -0.78
C GLY A 127 6.77 -14.11 -0.53
N THR A 128 5.67 -14.74 -0.97
CA THR A 128 4.30 -14.25 -0.76
C THR A 128 3.96 -14.14 0.72
N THR A 129 2.88 -13.43 1.02
CA THR A 129 2.37 -13.30 2.41
C THR A 129 1.56 -14.52 2.86
N GLY A 130 1.31 -15.51 1.98
CA GLY A 130 0.49 -16.69 2.26
C GLY A 130 -0.99 -16.39 2.51
N LYS A 131 -1.47 -15.21 2.09
CA LYS A 131 -2.86 -14.76 2.36
C LYS A 131 -3.83 -14.97 1.20
N GLY A 132 -3.41 -15.68 0.15
CA GLY A 132 -4.25 -15.99 -0.99
C GLY A 132 -4.52 -14.84 -1.95
N ILE A 133 -3.73 -13.77 -1.89
CA ILE A 133 -3.92 -12.57 -2.73
C ILE A 133 -3.79 -12.91 -4.21
N GLY A 134 -2.65 -13.50 -4.61
CA GLY A 134 -2.39 -13.87 -5.99
C GLY A 134 -3.46 -14.81 -6.59
N PRO A 135 -3.77 -15.93 -5.94
CA PRO A 135 -4.83 -16.85 -6.39
C PRO A 135 -6.21 -16.17 -6.53
N THR A 136 -6.57 -15.23 -5.62
CA THR A 136 -7.84 -14.51 -5.71
C THR A 136 -7.88 -13.56 -6.91
N TYR A 137 -6.80 -12.82 -7.18
CA TYR A 137 -6.71 -11.97 -8.38
C TYR A 137 -6.67 -12.83 -9.67
N SER A 138 -6.03 -14.00 -9.65
CA SER A 138 -6.07 -14.94 -10.77
C SER A 138 -7.50 -15.38 -11.08
N ASP A 139 -8.27 -15.72 -10.05
CA ASP A 139 -9.69 -16.08 -10.23
C ASP A 139 -10.55 -14.91 -10.68
N LYS A 140 -10.28 -13.70 -10.21
CA LYS A 140 -10.95 -12.48 -10.71
C LYS A 140 -10.75 -12.33 -12.21
N ILE A 141 -9.51 -12.42 -12.69
CA ILE A 141 -9.18 -12.23 -14.12
C ILE A 141 -9.67 -13.40 -14.97
N SER A 142 -9.60 -14.64 -14.48
CA SER A 142 -10.15 -15.82 -15.15
C SER A 142 -11.67 -15.94 -15.07
N ARG A 143 -12.35 -15.01 -14.37
CA ARG A 143 -13.82 -14.93 -14.22
C ARG A 143 -14.41 -16.11 -13.44
N ASN A 144 -13.64 -16.63 -12.47
CA ASN A 144 -14.06 -17.71 -11.58
C ASN A 144 -14.16 -17.25 -10.11
N GLY A 145 -13.87 -15.98 -9.85
CA GLY A 145 -13.83 -15.45 -8.50
C GLY A 145 -15.23 -15.29 -7.89
N VAL A 146 -15.30 -15.45 -6.59
CA VAL A 146 -16.51 -15.24 -5.79
C VAL A 146 -16.51 -13.79 -5.29
N ARG A 147 -17.62 -13.07 -5.47
CA ARG A 147 -17.77 -11.67 -5.08
C ARG A 147 -18.54 -11.53 -3.79
N VAL A 148 -18.36 -10.40 -3.10
CA VAL A 148 -19.12 -10.08 -1.89
C VAL A 148 -20.64 -10.12 -2.14
N GLY A 149 -21.11 -9.61 -3.29
CA GLY A 149 -22.53 -9.62 -3.63
C GLY A 149 -23.15 -11.02 -3.80
N ASP A 150 -22.32 -12.03 -4.07
CA ASP A 150 -22.78 -13.40 -4.29
C ASP A 150 -23.32 -14.05 -3.00
N ILE A 151 -22.96 -13.48 -1.81
CA ILE A 151 -23.45 -13.97 -0.51
C ILE A 151 -25.01 -13.85 -0.39
N PHE A 152 -25.65 -13.07 -1.23
CA PHE A 152 -27.10 -12.92 -1.29
C PHE A 152 -27.78 -13.78 -2.37
N LEU A 153 -27.01 -14.59 -3.09
CA LEU A 153 -27.48 -15.50 -4.14
C LEU A 153 -27.44 -16.95 -3.65
N ASP A 154 -27.44 -17.94 -4.55
CA ASP A 154 -27.16 -19.34 -4.19
C ASP A 154 -25.67 -19.52 -3.81
N PHE A 155 -25.32 -18.93 -2.71
CA PHE A 155 -23.93 -18.80 -2.25
C PHE A 155 -23.24 -20.14 -2.05
N LYS A 156 -23.97 -21.13 -1.51
CA LYS A 156 -23.43 -22.48 -1.29
C LYS A 156 -22.99 -23.13 -2.59
N LYS A 157 -23.79 -23.02 -3.64
CA LYS A 157 -23.47 -23.54 -4.96
C LYS A 157 -22.27 -22.81 -5.58
N ILE A 158 -22.24 -21.47 -5.52
CA ILE A 158 -21.15 -20.65 -6.03
C ILE A 158 -19.83 -21.00 -5.33
N TYR A 159 -19.84 -21.05 -4.00
CA TYR A 159 -18.68 -21.43 -3.19
C TYR A 159 -18.18 -22.83 -3.53
N THR A 160 -19.08 -23.82 -3.57
CA THR A 160 -18.72 -25.22 -3.86
C THR A 160 -18.10 -25.36 -5.25
N THR A 161 -18.61 -24.63 -6.25
CA THR A 161 -18.06 -24.62 -7.61
C THR A 161 -16.61 -24.11 -7.62
N ALA A 162 -16.34 -22.98 -6.95
CA ALA A 162 -15.00 -22.44 -6.84
C ALA A 162 -14.06 -23.36 -6.05
N LYS A 163 -14.52 -23.87 -4.91
CA LYS A 163 -13.79 -24.83 -4.08
C LYS A 163 -13.37 -26.07 -4.88
N THR A 164 -14.31 -26.70 -5.60
CA THR A 164 -14.02 -27.90 -6.42
C THR A 164 -12.95 -27.63 -7.48
N LYS A 165 -12.98 -26.46 -8.12
CA LYS A 165 -11.92 -26.03 -9.05
C LYS A 165 -10.56 -25.99 -8.36
N HIS A 166 -10.48 -25.37 -7.19
CA HIS A 166 -9.24 -25.24 -6.42
C HIS A 166 -8.72 -26.61 -5.95
N GLU A 167 -9.60 -27.48 -5.50
CA GLU A 167 -9.27 -28.85 -5.10
C GLU A 167 -8.68 -29.68 -6.26
N ASN A 168 -9.19 -29.50 -7.48
CA ASN A 168 -8.62 -30.12 -8.67
C ASN A 168 -7.20 -29.62 -8.96
N ILE A 169 -6.94 -28.30 -8.78
CA ILE A 169 -5.61 -27.72 -8.93
C ILE A 169 -4.66 -28.28 -7.86
N LEU A 170 -5.07 -28.26 -6.58
CA LEU A 170 -4.27 -28.78 -5.47
C LEU A 170 -3.92 -30.26 -5.67
N ARG A 171 -4.87 -31.05 -6.15
CA ARG A 171 -4.63 -32.44 -6.50
C ARG A 171 -3.60 -32.61 -7.64
N SER A 172 -3.65 -31.74 -8.66
CA SER A 172 -2.68 -31.77 -9.76
C SER A 172 -1.26 -31.38 -9.32
N LEU A 173 -1.16 -30.57 -8.25
CA LEU A 173 0.10 -30.18 -7.62
C LEU A 173 0.60 -31.21 -6.60
N ASN A 174 -0.15 -32.30 -6.35
CA ASN A 174 0.11 -33.27 -5.27
C ASN A 174 0.33 -32.58 -3.92
N TYR A 175 -0.49 -31.57 -3.61
CA TYR A 175 -0.37 -30.78 -2.38
C TYR A 175 -1.41 -31.22 -1.36
N ASP A 176 -0.94 -31.76 -0.23
CA ASP A 176 -1.80 -32.14 0.88
C ASP A 176 -2.22 -30.91 1.66
N TYR A 177 -3.50 -30.85 2.02
CA TYR A 177 -4.07 -29.72 2.75
C TYR A 177 -5.24 -30.14 3.62
N ASN A 178 -5.55 -29.31 4.62
CA ASN A 178 -6.75 -29.41 5.44
C ASN A 178 -7.36 -28.01 5.63
N ILE A 179 -8.67 -27.90 5.43
CA ILE A 179 -9.46 -26.67 5.63
C ILE A 179 -10.59 -26.84 6.66
N ASP A 180 -10.66 -27.97 7.35
CA ASP A 180 -11.78 -28.33 8.22
C ASP A 180 -12.00 -27.35 9.35
N GLU A 181 -10.93 -26.73 9.88
CA GLU A 181 -11.03 -25.69 10.90
C GLU A 181 -11.22 -24.29 10.29
N LEU A 182 -10.70 -24.04 9.11
CA LEU A 182 -10.73 -22.73 8.47
C LEU A 182 -12.08 -22.44 7.81
N GLU A 183 -12.65 -23.42 7.16
CA GLU A 183 -13.91 -23.28 6.40
C GLU A 183 -15.11 -22.87 7.31
N PRO A 184 -15.36 -23.48 8.47
CA PRO A 184 -16.42 -23.05 9.38
C PRO A 184 -16.23 -21.60 9.85
N LYS A 185 -15.02 -21.21 10.24
CA LYS A 185 -14.69 -19.84 10.66
C LYS A 185 -14.92 -18.84 9.52
N TRP A 186 -14.62 -19.25 8.30
CA TRP A 186 -14.84 -18.42 7.12
C TRP A 186 -16.34 -18.19 6.87
N PHE A 187 -17.19 -19.21 6.99
CA PHE A 187 -18.64 -19.05 6.86
C PHE A 187 -19.23 -18.19 8.00
N GLU A 188 -18.74 -18.34 9.21
CA GLU A 188 -19.11 -17.44 10.32
C GLU A 188 -18.75 -15.98 10.00
N ALA A 189 -17.57 -15.74 9.45
CA ALA A 189 -17.14 -14.41 9.04
C ALA A 189 -17.95 -13.84 7.86
N ILE A 190 -18.48 -14.69 6.96
CA ILE A 190 -19.45 -14.29 5.93
C ILE A 190 -20.76 -13.79 6.57
N GLU A 191 -21.27 -14.48 7.57
CA GLU A 191 -22.47 -14.01 8.30
C GLU A 191 -22.20 -12.67 9.01
N TYR A 192 -21.01 -12.50 9.59
CA TYR A 192 -20.60 -11.24 10.18
C TYR A 192 -20.57 -10.10 9.16
N LEU A 193 -20.05 -10.37 7.94
CA LEU A 193 -19.95 -9.40 6.86
C LEU A 193 -21.32 -8.82 6.42
N LYS A 194 -22.40 -9.60 6.55
CA LYS A 194 -23.77 -9.17 6.24
C LYS A 194 -24.29 -8.03 7.14
N ARG A 195 -23.61 -7.73 8.24
CA ARG A 195 -23.94 -6.61 9.13
C ARG A 195 -23.59 -5.24 8.56
N PHE A 196 -22.75 -5.21 7.52
CA PHE A 196 -22.26 -3.98 6.89
C PHE A 196 -23.12 -3.59 5.68
N LYS A 197 -23.01 -2.33 5.26
CA LYS A 197 -23.67 -1.83 4.06
C LYS A 197 -22.96 -2.33 2.81
N ILE A 198 -23.50 -3.34 2.16
CA ILE A 198 -22.99 -3.91 0.91
C ILE A 198 -23.67 -3.21 -0.26
N ILE A 199 -22.90 -2.49 -1.07
CA ILE A 199 -23.38 -1.49 -2.04
C ILE A 199 -22.88 -1.74 -3.47
N ASP A 200 -23.55 -1.17 -4.45
CA ASP A 200 -23.05 -0.97 -5.81
C ASP A 200 -22.14 0.26 -5.84
N SER A 201 -20.88 0.06 -5.44
CA SER A 201 -19.95 1.12 -5.07
C SER A 201 -19.70 2.14 -6.19
N GLU A 202 -19.65 1.70 -7.44
CA GLU A 202 -19.47 2.58 -8.60
C GLU A 202 -20.64 3.58 -8.77
N HIS A 203 -21.86 3.16 -8.48
CA HIS A 203 -23.01 4.05 -8.50
C HIS A 203 -22.98 5.04 -7.35
N VAL A 204 -22.69 4.56 -6.15
CA VAL A 204 -22.63 5.38 -4.93
C VAL A 204 -21.52 6.44 -5.02
N ILE A 205 -20.31 6.04 -5.42
CA ILE A 205 -19.15 6.94 -5.56
C ILE A 205 -19.46 8.04 -6.61
N ASN A 206 -19.97 7.64 -7.80
CA ASN A 206 -20.27 8.61 -8.84
C ASN A 206 -21.46 9.53 -8.48
N HIS A 207 -22.39 9.05 -7.66
CA HIS A 207 -23.47 9.88 -7.10
C HIS A 207 -22.90 10.95 -6.14
N TYR A 208 -22.05 10.56 -5.19
CA TYR A 208 -21.38 11.49 -4.28
C TYR A 208 -20.52 12.54 -5.01
N LEU A 209 -19.83 12.15 -6.09
CA LEU A 209 -19.08 13.10 -6.93
C LEU A 209 -20.02 14.15 -7.59
N LYS A 210 -21.23 13.75 -7.99
CA LYS A 210 -22.23 14.68 -8.53
C LYS A 210 -22.79 15.61 -7.46
N GLU A 211 -22.94 15.13 -6.22
CA GLU A 211 -23.36 15.94 -5.07
C GLU A 211 -22.25 16.89 -4.55
N GLY A 212 -21.07 16.87 -5.15
CA GLY A 212 -19.98 17.74 -4.75
C GLY A 212 -19.17 17.24 -3.57
N LYS A 213 -19.27 15.95 -3.21
CA LYS A 213 -18.48 15.35 -2.13
C LYS A 213 -17.03 15.15 -2.52
N SER A 214 -16.12 15.42 -1.58
CA SER A 214 -14.69 15.20 -1.72
C SER A 214 -14.34 13.74 -1.38
N ILE A 215 -13.53 13.10 -2.22
CA ILE A 215 -13.18 11.68 -2.09
C ILE A 215 -11.66 11.52 -2.14
N LEU A 216 -11.09 10.79 -1.17
CA LEU A 216 -9.70 10.35 -1.19
C LEU A 216 -9.64 8.84 -1.42
N ALA A 217 -8.92 8.44 -2.45
CA ALA A 217 -8.65 7.03 -2.76
C ALA A 217 -7.29 6.61 -2.20
N GLU A 218 -7.32 5.75 -1.20
CA GLU A 218 -6.17 5.20 -0.50
C GLU A 218 -5.64 3.96 -1.22
N GLY A 219 -4.40 4.03 -1.72
CA GLY A 219 -3.68 2.89 -2.29
C GLY A 219 -3.04 1.98 -1.24
N ALA A 220 -2.72 0.78 -1.65
CA ALA A 220 -1.94 -0.19 -0.88
C ALA A 220 -0.68 -0.58 -1.65
N GLN A 221 0.34 -1.09 -0.96
CA GLN A 221 1.67 -1.37 -1.51
C GLN A 221 2.32 -0.09 -2.08
N GLY A 222 2.99 -0.17 -3.23
CA GLY A 222 3.63 0.97 -3.89
C GLY A 222 3.83 0.70 -5.37
N THR A 223 4.14 1.72 -6.16
CA THR A 223 4.27 1.66 -7.62
C THR A 223 5.27 0.61 -8.09
N MET A 224 6.39 0.48 -7.36
CA MET A 224 7.42 -0.53 -7.69
C MET A 224 6.98 -1.98 -7.42
N LEU A 225 5.79 -2.18 -6.85
CA LEU A 225 5.12 -3.48 -6.65
C LEU A 225 3.90 -3.67 -7.56
N ASP A 226 3.64 -2.75 -8.50
CA ASP A 226 2.54 -2.89 -9.46
C ASP A 226 2.72 -4.12 -10.35
N VAL A 227 1.63 -4.81 -10.67
CA VAL A 227 1.68 -6.04 -11.47
C VAL A 227 2.19 -5.84 -12.89
N ASP A 228 1.97 -4.67 -13.47
CA ASP A 228 2.38 -4.32 -14.85
C ASP A 228 3.68 -3.52 -14.88
N PHE A 229 3.85 -2.55 -13.98
CA PHE A 229 4.92 -1.55 -14.02
C PHE A 229 5.97 -1.70 -12.91
N GLY A 230 5.76 -2.60 -11.96
CA GLY A 230 6.69 -2.85 -10.86
C GLY A 230 7.89 -3.71 -11.25
N SER A 231 8.68 -4.06 -10.24
CA SER A 231 9.88 -4.90 -10.37
C SER A 231 9.53 -6.39 -10.58
N TYR A 232 8.84 -6.70 -11.67
CA TYR A 232 8.39 -8.05 -12.03
C TYR A 232 9.55 -9.07 -12.07
N PRO A 233 9.38 -10.33 -11.58
CA PRO A 233 8.14 -10.92 -11.06
C PRO A 233 7.89 -10.69 -9.56
N PHE A 234 8.71 -9.90 -8.88
CA PHE A 234 8.63 -9.64 -7.45
C PHE A 234 7.69 -8.46 -7.14
N VAL A 235 6.43 -8.63 -7.49
CA VAL A 235 5.35 -7.64 -7.42
C VAL A 235 4.12 -8.21 -6.72
N THR A 236 3.15 -7.36 -6.39
CA THR A 236 1.81 -7.81 -5.99
C THR A 236 0.95 -8.11 -7.21
N SER A 237 -0.15 -8.81 -7.03
CA SER A 237 -1.06 -9.21 -8.13
C SER A 237 -2.13 -8.16 -8.44
N SER A 238 -1.94 -6.91 -8.05
CA SER A 238 -2.89 -5.82 -8.28
C SER A 238 -2.23 -4.59 -8.89
N ASN A 239 -3.02 -3.73 -9.54
CA ASN A 239 -2.56 -2.45 -10.03
C ASN A 239 -2.51 -1.44 -8.87
N THR A 240 -1.29 -1.12 -8.44
CA THR A 240 -1.01 -0.18 -7.35
C THR A 240 -0.90 1.25 -7.84
N VAL A 241 -0.79 1.44 -9.15
CA VAL A 241 -0.69 2.74 -9.82
C VAL A 241 -2.02 3.49 -9.84
N CYS A 242 -1.99 4.77 -10.18
CA CYS A 242 -3.17 5.67 -10.19
C CYS A 242 -4.33 5.12 -11.03
N ALA A 243 -4.05 4.49 -12.18
CA ALA A 243 -5.06 3.85 -13.02
C ALA A 243 -5.87 2.76 -12.29
N GLY A 244 -5.24 2.11 -11.27
CA GLY A 244 -5.92 1.15 -10.40
C GLY A 244 -7.08 1.76 -9.61
N ALA A 245 -7.02 3.05 -9.27
CA ALA A 245 -8.14 3.74 -8.63
C ALA A 245 -9.35 3.86 -9.56
N CYS A 246 -9.12 4.11 -10.84
CA CYS A 246 -10.22 4.18 -11.83
C CYS A 246 -10.98 2.85 -11.92
N THR A 247 -10.27 1.74 -12.08
CA THR A 247 -10.87 0.41 -12.21
C THR A 247 -11.38 -0.15 -10.89
N GLY A 248 -10.66 0.15 -9.79
CA GLY A 248 -10.97 -0.35 -8.45
C GLY A 248 -12.14 0.36 -7.75
N LEU A 249 -12.56 1.53 -8.26
CA LEU A 249 -13.71 2.29 -7.75
C LEU A 249 -14.82 2.47 -8.78
N GLY A 250 -14.56 2.15 -10.06
CA GLY A 250 -15.52 2.41 -11.14
C GLY A 250 -15.67 3.91 -11.44
N VAL A 251 -14.55 4.63 -11.48
CA VAL A 251 -14.50 6.08 -11.72
C VAL A 251 -13.78 6.34 -13.05
N ALA A 252 -14.32 7.26 -13.84
CA ALA A 252 -13.70 7.63 -15.11
C ALA A 252 -12.34 8.33 -14.89
N PRO A 253 -11.32 8.11 -15.76
CA PRO A 253 -10.01 8.76 -15.62
C PRO A 253 -10.09 10.29 -15.55
N SER A 254 -11.01 10.91 -16.27
CA SER A 254 -11.25 12.37 -16.24
C SER A 254 -11.77 12.89 -14.89
N LYS A 255 -12.13 12.01 -13.97
CA LYS A 255 -12.58 12.33 -12.60
C LYS A 255 -11.46 12.20 -11.57
N ILE A 256 -10.26 11.82 -11.95
CA ILE A 256 -9.08 11.88 -11.07
C ILE A 256 -8.67 13.34 -10.89
N GLY A 257 -8.43 13.69 -9.62
CA GLY A 257 -7.98 15.02 -9.18
C GLY A 257 -6.49 15.06 -8.91
N GLU A 258 -6.14 15.47 -7.68
CA GLU A 258 -4.74 15.43 -7.24
C GLU A 258 -4.25 13.99 -7.05
N VAL A 259 -3.00 13.77 -7.39
CA VAL A 259 -2.32 12.49 -7.17
C VAL A 259 -1.16 12.72 -6.19
N TYR A 260 -1.38 12.28 -4.95
CA TYR A 260 -0.38 12.37 -3.89
C TYR A 260 0.55 11.16 -3.95
N GLY A 261 1.82 11.40 -4.20
CA GLY A 261 2.86 10.38 -4.17
C GLY A 261 3.62 10.38 -2.85
N ILE A 262 3.55 9.29 -2.10
CA ILE A 262 4.25 9.14 -0.83
C ILE A 262 5.55 8.38 -1.04
N PHE A 263 6.65 8.89 -0.48
CA PHE A 263 7.94 8.23 -0.43
C PHE A 263 8.62 8.44 0.91
N LYS A 264 9.50 7.54 1.30
CA LYS A 264 10.40 7.74 2.45
C LYS A 264 11.65 8.50 2.01
N ALA A 265 12.27 9.21 2.93
CA ALA A 265 13.57 9.86 2.71
C ALA A 265 14.71 8.86 2.39
N TYR A 266 14.43 7.58 2.43
CA TYR A 266 15.26 6.44 2.05
C TYR A 266 14.39 5.35 1.42
N CYS A 267 14.98 4.23 0.97
CA CYS A 267 14.23 3.12 0.43
C CYS A 267 14.19 1.92 1.37
N THR A 268 13.08 1.18 1.35
CA THR A 268 12.97 -0.13 2.01
C THR A 268 12.27 -1.13 1.11
N ARG A 269 12.62 -2.41 1.25
CA ARG A 269 11.95 -3.50 0.56
C ARG A 269 11.73 -4.69 1.49
N VAL A 270 10.57 -5.32 1.39
CA VAL A 270 10.27 -6.60 2.03
C VAL A 270 10.34 -7.71 0.98
N GLY A 271 10.91 -8.86 1.35
CA GLY A 271 10.99 -10.02 0.49
C GLY A 271 12.10 -9.96 -0.56
N SER A 272 11.99 -10.85 -1.53
CA SER A 272 12.96 -11.03 -2.60
C SER A 272 12.81 -9.97 -3.70
N GLY A 273 13.72 -10.00 -4.65
CA GLY A 273 13.71 -9.14 -5.81
C GLY A 273 14.72 -7.99 -5.76
N PRO A 274 14.89 -7.29 -6.88
CA PRO A 274 15.93 -6.30 -7.05
C PRO A 274 15.71 -5.07 -6.19
N PHE A 275 16.82 -4.51 -5.68
CA PHE A 275 16.83 -3.29 -4.89
C PHE A 275 18.16 -2.55 -5.15
N PRO A 276 18.25 -1.71 -6.19
CA PRO A 276 19.51 -1.15 -6.67
C PRO A 276 20.30 -0.37 -5.63
N THR A 277 19.62 0.32 -4.70
CA THR A 277 20.25 1.14 -3.67
C THR A 277 20.42 0.43 -2.32
N GLU A 278 20.21 -0.89 -2.26
CA GLU A 278 20.34 -1.66 -1.03
C GLU A 278 21.73 -1.52 -0.39
N LEU A 279 21.75 -1.41 0.94
CA LEU A 279 22.96 -1.29 1.74
C LEU A 279 23.13 -2.53 2.61
N PHE A 280 24.30 -3.15 2.50
CA PHE A 280 24.67 -4.35 3.25
C PHE A 280 25.65 -4.07 4.41
N ASP A 281 25.95 -2.79 4.65
CA ASP A 281 26.91 -2.30 5.63
C ASP A 281 26.21 -1.76 6.89
N GLU A 282 27.01 -1.21 7.81
CA GLU A 282 26.52 -0.57 9.04
C GLU A 282 25.58 0.60 8.78
N THR A 283 25.64 1.23 7.61
CA THR A 283 24.73 2.30 7.21
C THR A 283 23.32 1.77 7.01
N GLY A 284 23.18 0.65 6.29
CA GLY A 284 21.91 -0.01 6.09
C GLY A 284 21.29 -0.50 7.39
N LYS A 285 22.10 -1.06 8.28
CA LYS A 285 21.68 -1.46 9.62
C LYS A 285 21.22 -0.25 10.45
N LYS A 286 21.98 0.85 10.44
CA LYS A 286 21.62 2.08 11.15
C LYS A 286 20.28 2.66 10.67
N ILE A 287 20.03 2.69 9.35
CA ILE A 287 18.75 3.13 8.79
C ILE A 287 17.62 2.22 9.29
N ARG A 288 17.81 0.90 9.28
CA ARG A 288 16.84 -0.10 9.76
C ARG A 288 16.48 0.13 11.22
N ASP A 289 17.50 0.26 12.09
CA ASP A 289 17.30 0.38 13.52
C ASP A 289 16.61 1.71 13.87
N LEU A 290 17.09 2.84 13.34
CA LEU A 290 16.50 4.16 13.57
C LEU A 290 15.08 4.27 12.98
N GLY A 291 14.87 3.67 11.81
CA GLY A 291 13.58 3.66 11.13
C GLY A 291 12.58 2.64 11.68
N HIS A 292 12.99 1.77 12.63
CA HIS A 292 12.21 0.63 13.10
C HIS A 292 11.66 -0.20 11.92
N GLU A 293 12.54 -0.47 10.93
CA GLU A 293 12.17 -1.13 9.69
C GLU A 293 12.08 -2.66 9.86
N TYR A 294 11.05 -3.06 10.59
CA TYR A 294 10.68 -4.45 10.87
C TYR A 294 9.21 -4.68 10.49
N GLY A 295 8.90 -5.87 10.01
CA GLY A 295 7.53 -6.22 9.63
C GLY A 295 6.58 -6.19 10.83
N ALA A 296 5.50 -5.42 10.75
CA ALA A 296 4.56 -5.21 11.86
C ALA A 296 3.91 -6.53 12.36
N VAL A 297 3.79 -7.54 11.49
CA VAL A 297 3.15 -8.83 11.82
C VAL A 297 4.18 -9.93 12.07
N THR A 298 5.27 -9.94 11.30
CA THR A 298 6.26 -11.05 11.32
C THR A 298 7.54 -10.71 12.04
N GLY A 299 7.78 -9.43 12.39
CA GLY A 299 9.06 -8.95 12.93
C GLY A 299 10.24 -9.05 11.94
N ARG A 300 10.00 -9.47 10.69
CA ARG A 300 11.07 -9.66 9.70
C ARG A 300 11.75 -8.33 9.38
N GLU A 301 13.08 -8.33 9.37
CA GLU A 301 13.89 -7.19 8.96
C GLU A 301 13.56 -6.76 7.53
N ARG A 302 13.37 -5.46 7.31
CA ARG A 302 13.29 -4.88 5.97
C ARG A 302 14.69 -4.60 5.46
N ARG A 303 14.90 -4.83 4.18
CA ARG A 303 16.07 -4.39 3.43
C ARG A 303 16.02 -2.88 3.34
N CYS A 304 17.14 -2.20 3.58
CA CYS A 304 17.21 -0.74 3.60
C CYS A 304 18.26 -0.24 2.62
N GLY A 305 18.03 0.93 2.05
CA GLY A 305 18.94 1.56 1.10
C GLY A 305 18.74 3.07 0.99
N TRP A 306 19.67 3.76 0.35
CA TRP A 306 19.52 5.18 0.06
C TRP A 306 18.33 5.46 -0.86
N ILE A 307 17.86 6.70 -0.86
CA ILE A 307 16.77 7.13 -1.73
C ILE A 307 17.14 6.91 -3.21
N ASP A 308 16.19 6.37 -3.97
CA ASP A 308 16.34 6.04 -5.39
C ASP A 308 15.49 6.98 -6.24
N LEU A 309 16.14 8.00 -6.81
CA LEU A 309 15.43 9.00 -7.61
C LEU A 309 15.12 8.50 -9.02
N VAL A 310 15.80 7.47 -9.53
CA VAL A 310 15.46 6.83 -10.81
C VAL A 310 14.11 6.13 -10.68
N ALA A 311 13.94 5.31 -9.63
CA ALA A 311 12.69 4.65 -9.35
C ALA A 311 11.56 5.66 -9.04
N LEU A 312 11.85 6.74 -8.30
CA LEU A 312 10.85 7.77 -8.00
C LEU A 312 10.40 8.55 -9.23
N LYS A 313 11.32 8.95 -10.11
CA LYS A 313 10.99 9.63 -11.40
C LYS A 313 10.10 8.73 -12.26
N TYR A 314 10.42 7.45 -12.33
CA TYR A 314 9.60 6.48 -13.03
C TYR A 314 8.19 6.36 -12.41
N ALA A 315 8.08 6.21 -11.11
CA ALA A 315 6.80 6.13 -10.41
C ALA A 315 5.97 7.41 -10.63
N ILE A 316 6.58 8.60 -10.50
CA ILE A 316 5.94 9.90 -10.75
C ILE A 316 5.35 9.96 -12.17
N MET A 317 6.11 9.51 -13.16
CA MET A 317 5.68 9.48 -14.57
C MET A 317 4.48 8.54 -14.78
N ILE A 318 4.54 7.31 -14.24
CA ILE A 318 3.47 6.31 -14.42
C ILE A 318 2.19 6.74 -13.70
N ASP A 319 2.31 7.31 -12.52
CA ASP A 319 1.18 7.68 -11.67
C ASP A 319 0.58 9.06 -12.00
N GLY A 320 1.33 9.91 -12.70
CA GLY A 320 0.94 11.29 -12.93
C GLY A 320 0.87 12.10 -11.63
N VAL A 321 1.87 11.90 -10.75
CA VAL A 321 1.92 12.55 -9.43
C VAL A 321 1.93 14.07 -9.55
N THR A 322 1.04 14.72 -8.81
CA THR A 322 0.94 16.18 -8.78
C THR A 322 1.54 16.79 -7.52
N LYS A 323 1.62 16.02 -6.44
CA LYS A 323 2.13 16.45 -5.13
C LYS A 323 2.87 15.31 -4.45
N LEU A 324 3.99 15.63 -3.82
CA LEU A 324 4.82 14.67 -3.09
C LEU A 324 4.64 14.80 -1.58
N ILE A 325 4.79 13.67 -0.90
CA ILE A 325 4.75 13.58 0.56
C ILE A 325 5.97 12.78 1.01
N MET A 326 6.88 13.44 1.72
CA MET A 326 8.11 12.83 2.23
C MET A 326 7.91 12.32 3.66
N MET A 327 8.18 11.04 3.86
CA MET A 327 8.03 10.35 5.14
C MET A 327 9.38 10.04 5.77
N LYS A 328 9.38 9.94 7.10
CA LYS A 328 10.53 9.44 7.89
C LYS A 328 11.83 10.22 7.67
N SER A 329 11.76 11.52 7.55
CA SER A 329 12.94 12.37 7.45
C SER A 329 13.79 12.34 8.72
N ASP A 330 13.17 12.18 9.89
CA ASP A 330 13.77 12.02 11.22
C ASP A 330 14.78 10.86 11.29
N VAL A 331 14.59 9.82 10.52
CA VAL A 331 15.51 8.65 10.49
C VAL A 331 16.92 9.04 10.02
N LEU A 332 17.02 10.10 9.22
CA LEU A 332 18.30 10.58 8.68
C LEU A 332 18.98 11.68 9.53
N ASP A 333 18.41 12.07 10.66
CA ASP A 333 18.88 13.16 11.53
C ASP A 333 20.34 13.05 11.95
N SER A 334 20.80 11.83 12.21
CA SER A 334 22.16 11.59 12.73
C SER A 334 23.24 11.35 11.68
N PHE A 335 22.89 11.44 10.38
CA PHE A 335 23.84 11.21 9.30
C PHE A 335 24.64 12.48 8.97
N GLU A 336 25.95 12.33 8.73
CA GLU A 336 26.82 13.42 8.26
C GLU A 336 26.58 13.70 6.77
N THR A 337 26.46 12.60 6.01
CA THR A 337 26.25 12.63 4.57
C THR A 337 25.07 11.73 4.23
N ILE A 338 24.20 12.24 3.36
CA ILE A 338 23.04 11.53 2.83
C ILE A 338 23.31 11.35 1.34
N LYS A 339 23.04 10.14 0.82
CA LYS A 339 23.23 9.86 -0.60
C LYS A 339 21.88 9.71 -1.30
N ALA A 340 21.78 10.24 -2.52
CA ALA A 340 20.65 10.08 -3.40
C ALA A 340 21.11 9.48 -4.74
N CYS A 341 20.50 8.36 -5.13
CA CYS A 341 20.77 7.73 -6.41
C CYS A 341 20.07 8.53 -7.52
N VAL A 342 20.85 9.14 -8.42
CA VAL A 342 20.35 10.01 -9.50
C VAL A 342 20.37 9.34 -10.88
N ALA A 343 21.16 8.28 -11.04
CA ALA A 343 21.25 7.49 -12.25
C ALA A 343 21.67 6.05 -11.92
N TYR A 344 21.49 5.14 -12.86
CA TYR A 344 22.07 3.81 -12.84
C TYR A 344 23.17 3.68 -13.88
N ARG A 345 24.23 2.93 -13.57
CA ARG A 345 25.22 2.49 -14.54
C ARG A 345 24.97 1.02 -14.87
N ILE A 346 24.59 0.76 -16.12
CA ILE A 346 24.29 -0.57 -16.65
C ILE A 346 25.26 -0.86 -17.78
N ASN A 347 26.08 -1.90 -17.66
CA ASN A 347 27.09 -2.25 -18.66
C ASN A 347 28.00 -1.06 -19.06
N GLY A 348 28.39 -0.24 -18.05
CA GLY A 348 29.25 0.93 -18.23
C GLY A 348 28.57 2.19 -18.80
N LYS A 349 27.28 2.15 -19.10
CA LYS A 349 26.51 3.32 -19.57
C LYS A 349 25.59 3.83 -18.46
N GLU A 350 25.58 5.13 -18.26
CA GLU A 350 24.65 5.78 -17.33
C GLU A 350 23.29 6.00 -17.99
N THR A 351 22.23 5.76 -17.20
CA THR A 351 20.84 6.01 -17.58
C THR A 351 20.05 6.56 -16.39
N THR A 352 19.09 7.42 -16.67
CA THR A 352 18.08 7.92 -15.72
C THR A 352 16.73 7.22 -15.92
N ASP A 353 16.62 6.35 -16.92
CA ASP A 353 15.42 5.57 -17.17
C ASP A 353 15.43 4.29 -16.31
N PHE A 354 14.28 3.98 -15.71
CA PHE A 354 14.12 2.73 -14.97
C PHE A 354 14.12 1.55 -15.97
N PRO A 355 15.04 0.57 -15.81
CA PRO A 355 15.20 -0.47 -16.82
C PRO A 355 14.09 -1.52 -16.76
N TYR A 356 13.79 -2.18 -17.88
CA TYR A 356 12.87 -3.30 -17.96
C TYR A 356 13.26 -4.46 -17.03
N SER A 357 14.53 -4.82 -17.02
CA SER A 357 15.10 -5.83 -16.13
C SER A 357 16.07 -5.18 -15.18
N ILE A 358 15.85 -5.38 -13.89
CA ILE A 358 16.79 -4.96 -12.85
C ILE A 358 17.70 -6.17 -12.59
N GLU A 359 18.81 -6.23 -13.30
CA GLU A 359 19.82 -7.29 -13.18
C GLU A 359 20.81 -7.01 -12.04
N GLU A 360 21.58 -8.04 -11.66
CA GLU A 360 22.59 -7.92 -10.58
C GLU A 360 23.70 -6.91 -10.86
N ASN A 361 23.87 -6.46 -12.12
CA ASN A 361 24.94 -5.57 -12.57
C ASN A 361 24.55 -4.09 -12.62
N ILE A 362 23.48 -3.69 -11.91
CA ILE A 362 23.11 -2.28 -11.82
C ILE A 362 23.92 -1.61 -10.70
N GLU A 363 24.73 -0.62 -11.08
CA GLU A 363 25.48 0.21 -10.15
C GLU A 363 24.74 1.54 -9.95
N PRO A 364 24.29 1.88 -8.71
CA PRO A 364 23.69 3.17 -8.44
C PRO A 364 24.75 4.29 -8.48
N VAL A 365 24.44 5.39 -9.18
CA VAL A 365 25.25 6.60 -9.21
C VAL A 365 24.70 7.59 -8.21
N TYR A 366 25.49 7.96 -7.22
CA TYR A 366 25.07 8.78 -6.11
C TYR A 366 25.55 10.22 -6.19
N VAL A 367 24.68 11.14 -5.75
CA VAL A 367 25.05 12.48 -5.29
C VAL A 367 25.07 12.48 -3.77
N GLU A 368 26.09 13.11 -3.19
CA GLU A 368 26.23 13.26 -1.74
C GLU A 368 25.72 14.64 -1.29
N LEU A 369 24.92 14.63 -0.25
CA LEU A 369 24.28 15.81 0.33
C LEU A 369 24.66 15.90 1.81
N PRO A 370 24.89 17.11 2.37
CA PRO A 370 25.19 17.25 3.79
C PRO A 370 23.96 16.92 4.63
N GLY A 371 24.14 16.08 5.65
CA GLY A 371 23.10 15.80 6.64
C GLY A 371 22.81 17.03 7.52
N TRP A 372 21.59 17.13 8.02
CA TRP A 372 21.14 18.30 8.79
C TRP A 372 21.49 18.24 10.28
N LYS A 373 21.77 17.07 10.84
CA LYS A 373 22.22 16.89 12.25
C LYS A 373 21.31 17.57 13.27
N THR A 374 20.02 17.51 13.05
CA THR A 374 18.99 18.12 13.89
C THR A 374 17.91 17.10 14.20
N ASP A 375 17.49 17.04 15.45
CA ASP A 375 16.35 16.21 15.87
C ASP A 375 15.05 16.78 15.28
N MET A 376 14.64 16.23 14.13
CA MET A 376 13.46 16.68 13.41
C MET A 376 12.17 16.41 14.18
N THR A 377 12.15 15.47 15.10
CA THR A 377 10.96 15.15 15.89
C THR A 377 10.48 16.29 16.79
N LYS A 378 11.34 17.27 17.04
CA LYS A 378 11.04 18.48 17.83
C LYS A 378 10.60 19.68 17.00
N ILE A 379 10.53 19.54 15.69
CA ILE A 379 10.15 20.61 14.77
C ILE A 379 8.64 20.56 14.55
N HIS A 380 8.00 21.70 14.64
CA HIS A 380 6.55 21.83 14.54
C HIS A 380 6.09 22.66 13.34
N THR A 381 6.98 23.48 12.78
CA THR A 381 6.66 24.34 11.63
C THR A 381 7.78 24.34 10.60
N GLU A 382 7.44 24.60 9.34
CA GLU A 382 8.38 24.73 8.22
C GLU A 382 9.49 25.76 8.49
N LYS A 383 9.19 26.83 9.26
CA LYS A 383 10.16 27.90 9.57
C LYS A 383 11.30 27.45 10.47
N GLU A 384 11.12 26.34 11.19
CA GLU A 384 12.11 25.76 12.08
C GLU A 384 13.05 24.81 11.36
N PHE A 385 12.81 24.52 10.09
CA PHE A 385 13.65 23.60 9.31
C PHE A 385 15.10 24.13 9.23
N PRO A 386 16.10 23.27 9.55
CA PRO A 386 17.49 23.65 9.35
C PRO A 386 17.79 23.87 7.87
N GLN A 387 18.70 24.79 7.56
CA GLN A 387 19.02 25.15 6.17
C GLN A 387 19.38 23.93 5.31
N LYS A 388 20.20 23.02 5.84
CA LYS A 388 20.58 21.79 5.13
C LYS A 388 19.39 20.90 4.77
N PHE A 389 18.35 20.90 5.59
CA PHE A 389 17.12 20.16 5.29
C PHE A 389 16.30 20.87 4.20
N ASN A 390 16.22 22.21 4.25
CA ASN A 390 15.62 22.98 3.17
C ASN A 390 16.36 22.76 1.83
N ASP A 391 17.70 22.72 1.85
CA ASP A 391 18.52 22.43 0.67
C ASP A 391 18.24 21.00 0.13
N TYR A 392 18.04 20.03 1.02
CA TYR A 392 17.68 18.66 0.66
C TYR A 392 16.29 18.60 -0.02
N ILE A 393 15.28 19.28 0.55
CA ILE A 393 13.95 19.39 -0.06
C ILE A 393 14.05 20.04 -1.44
N ALA A 394 14.75 21.17 -1.55
CA ALA A 394 14.93 21.89 -2.82
C ALA A 394 15.64 21.03 -3.88
N PHE A 395 16.64 20.25 -3.47
CA PHE A 395 17.31 19.27 -4.35
C PHE A 395 16.33 18.21 -4.85
N LEU A 396 15.54 17.61 -3.96
CA LEU A 396 14.56 16.59 -4.35
C LEU A 396 13.50 17.15 -5.30
N GLU A 397 12.95 18.33 -5.02
CA GLU A 397 11.96 18.98 -5.89
C GLU A 397 12.53 19.32 -7.27
N LYS A 398 13.78 19.77 -7.31
CA LYS A 398 14.50 20.04 -8.57
C LYS A 398 14.67 18.77 -9.39
N GLU A 399 15.05 17.66 -8.75
CA GLU A 399 15.26 16.39 -9.44
C GLU A 399 13.96 15.73 -9.88
N LEU A 400 12.92 15.76 -9.01
CA LEU A 400 11.65 15.07 -9.23
C LEU A 400 10.63 15.91 -10.01
N GLN A 401 10.84 17.22 -10.14
CA GLN A 401 9.98 18.18 -10.86
C GLN A 401 8.52 18.21 -10.34
N VAL A 402 8.31 17.83 -9.08
CA VAL A 402 7.02 17.85 -8.40
C VAL A 402 7.22 18.42 -6.99
N PRO A 403 6.34 19.33 -6.51
CA PRO A 403 6.49 19.93 -5.20
C PRO A 403 6.25 18.93 -4.06
N ILE A 404 7.05 19.04 -2.99
CA ILE A 404 6.83 18.35 -1.73
C ILE A 404 5.88 19.19 -0.89
N GLN A 405 4.67 18.70 -0.69
CA GLN A 405 3.63 19.43 0.05
C GLN A 405 3.59 19.09 1.54
N ILE A 406 3.98 17.87 1.90
CA ILE A 406 3.93 17.39 3.28
C ILE A 406 5.24 16.70 3.63
N VAL A 407 5.73 16.97 4.85
CA VAL A 407 6.91 16.29 5.42
C VAL A 407 6.54 15.67 6.76
N SER A 408 6.81 14.38 6.92
CA SER A 408 6.69 13.71 8.21
C SER A 408 8.05 13.72 8.91
N VAL A 409 8.07 14.26 10.13
CA VAL A 409 9.25 14.46 10.98
C VAL A 409 9.27 13.54 12.21
N GLY A 410 8.41 12.52 12.24
CA GLY A 410 8.33 11.53 13.32
C GLY A 410 7.14 10.58 13.13
N PRO A 411 6.92 9.61 14.03
CA PRO A 411 5.90 8.57 13.87
C PRO A 411 4.47 9.06 14.15
N ASP A 412 4.28 10.02 15.08
CA ASP A 412 2.96 10.50 15.50
C ASP A 412 2.26 11.32 14.39
N ARG A 413 0.93 11.32 14.41
CA ARG A 413 0.06 12.12 13.54
C ARG A 413 0.46 13.60 13.55
N GLU A 414 0.74 14.16 14.73
CA GLU A 414 1.05 15.57 14.91
C GLU A 414 2.44 15.95 14.37
N GLN A 415 3.34 14.95 14.19
CA GLN A 415 4.65 15.13 13.59
C GLN A 415 4.57 15.11 12.05
N THR A 416 3.63 15.91 11.51
CA THR A 416 3.39 16.05 10.07
C THR A 416 3.25 17.53 9.74
N ILE A 417 4.16 18.06 8.92
CA ILE A 417 4.24 19.49 8.58
C ILE A 417 3.76 19.67 7.14
N ILE A 418 2.72 20.49 6.97
CA ILE A 418 2.22 20.91 5.66
C ILE A 418 3.01 22.14 5.27
N LEU A 419 3.68 22.09 4.11
CA LEU A 419 4.50 23.20 3.62
C LEU A 419 3.62 24.30 3.02
N SER A 420 3.97 25.54 3.36
CA SER A 420 3.26 26.74 2.90
C SER A 420 3.64 27.05 1.45
N ASN A 421 2.69 27.47 0.63
CA ASN A 421 2.90 27.97 -0.75
C ASN A 421 3.37 26.94 -1.80
N LYS A 422 2.92 25.71 -1.71
CA LYS A 422 3.19 24.70 -2.75
C LYS A 422 1.94 24.07 -3.33
#